data_31d4d1aec15b1411ead175e1c9c2dafa
#
_entry.id   31d4d1aec15b1411ead175e1c9c2dafa
#
_cell.length_a   1.000
_cell.length_b   1.000
_cell.length_c   1.000
_cell.angle_alpha   90.00
_cell.angle_beta   90.00
_cell.angle_gamma   90.00
#
_symmetry.space_group_name_H-M   'P 1'
#
loop_
_entity.id
_entity.type
_entity.pdbx_description
1 polymer ?
#
loop_
_entity_poly.entity_id
_entity_poly.type
_entity_poly.pdbx_seq_one_letter_code
_entity_poly.pdbx_strand_id
1 'polypeptide(L)'
;MTLITAGFTKVCSANAGGVKNIWIGNRSDIAATGFTLTSGEYSAVTMEAAKVFFKFEFDEDTAEFRPAGAFENNTILVNSEVELGMSGLSTLMMARMQEILEVSACGMVVIVEDSNSVKWVVGYSENFPTNSTTQGRPCKARTIEGVTGKALGDSNIATLILGSNNNSMPLVFTGTVPV
;
A
#
# COMPACT_ATOMS: atom_id res chain seq x y z
N MET A 1 -24.35 -3.58 15.32
CA MET A 1 -23.64 -2.36 15.77
C MET A 1 -22.49 -2.83 16.65
N THR A 2 -21.25 -2.57 16.23
CA THR A 2 -20.07 -2.94 17.01
C THR A 2 -19.77 -1.81 17.99
N LEU A 3 -19.74 -2.11 19.28
CA LEU A 3 -19.44 -1.16 20.33
C LEU A 3 -17.94 -1.21 20.63
N ILE A 4 -17.40 -0.12 21.18
CA ILE A 4 -16.05 -0.12 21.73
C ILE A 4 -16.03 -1.06 22.93
N THR A 5 -15.19 -2.12 22.88
CA THR A 5 -15.13 -3.17 23.90
C THR A 5 -13.87 -3.09 24.77
N ALA A 6 -12.86 -2.34 24.32
CA ALA A 6 -11.61 -2.15 25.08
C ALA A 6 -10.98 -0.79 24.76
N GLY A 7 -10.18 -0.29 25.71
CA GLY A 7 -9.34 0.90 25.51
C GLY A 7 -8.00 0.53 24.87
N PHE A 8 -7.25 1.54 24.50
CA PHE A 8 -5.89 1.43 24.00
C PHE A 8 -4.88 1.78 25.10
N THR A 9 -3.91 0.92 25.32
CA THR A 9 -2.79 1.18 26.24
C THR A 9 -1.57 1.59 25.44
N LYS A 10 -1.04 2.79 25.67
CA LYS A 10 0.18 3.25 25.04
C LYS A 10 1.37 2.38 25.47
N VAL A 11 2.07 1.83 24.52
CA VAL A 11 3.34 1.15 24.76
C VAL A 11 4.45 2.19 24.88
N CYS A 12 5.18 2.16 25.99
CA CYS A 12 6.36 3.02 26.20
C CYS A 12 7.59 2.38 25.54
N SER A 13 7.65 2.44 24.22
CA SER A 13 8.80 2.03 23.42
C SER A 13 9.22 3.15 22.49
N ALA A 14 10.47 3.13 22.06
CA ALA A 14 10.92 4.01 20.99
C ALA A 14 10.09 3.69 19.74
N ASN A 15 9.54 4.74 19.11
CA ASN A 15 8.75 4.62 17.90
C ASN A 15 9.40 5.50 16.83
N ALA A 16 9.91 4.87 15.77
CA ALA A 16 10.48 5.57 14.63
C ALA A 16 9.38 5.84 13.59
N GLY A 17 9.34 7.05 13.05
CA GLY A 17 8.51 7.39 11.91
C GLY A 17 9.14 6.90 10.60
N GLY A 18 8.36 7.00 9.52
CA GLY A 18 8.81 6.72 8.16
C GLY A 18 8.54 5.28 7.70
N VAL A 19 8.79 5.07 6.43
CA VAL A 19 8.62 3.80 5.71
C VAL A 19 9.99 3.23 5.40
N LYS A 20 10.16 1.92 5.60
CA LYS A 20 11.41 1.20 5.41
C LYS A 20 11.44 0.45 4.08
N ASN A 21 10.36 -0.23 3.74
CA ASN A 21 10.25 -0.99 2.50
C ASN A 21 8.82 -0.91 1.94
N ILE A 22 8.74 -0.97 0.62
CA ILE A 22 7.45 -1.02 -0.10
C ILE A 22 7.53 -2.11 -1.17
N TRP A 23 6.49 -2.93 -1.22
CA TRP A 23 6.30 -3.94 -2.27
C TRP A 23 4.96 -3.72 -2.95
N ILE A 24 4.96 -3.75 -4.26
CA ILE A 24 3.77 -3.59 -5.10
C ILE A 24 3.56 -4.88 -5.89
N GLY A 25 2.35 -5.39 -5.85
CA GLY A 25 1.93 -6.55 -6.63
C GLY A 25 0.66 -6.26 -7.40
N ASN A 26 0.50 -6.88 -8.57
CA ASN A 26 -0.75 -6.79 -9.31
C ASN A 26 -1.85 -7.52 -8.54
N ARG A 27 -3.04 -6.94 -8.48
CA ARG A 27 -4.17 -7.58 -7.82
C ARG A 27 -4.54 -8.92 -8.50
N SER A 28 -4.39 -9.01 -9.81
CA SER A 28 -4.65 -10.22 -10.62
C SER A 28 -3.67 -11.36 -10.34
N ASP A 29 -2.51 -11.07 -9.80
CA ASP A 29 -1.46 -12.06 -9.53
C ASP A 29 -1.61 -12.72 -8.15
N ILE A 30 -2.56 -12.24 -7.35
CA ILE A 30 -2.93 -12.84 -6.07
C ILE A 30 -3.99 -13.91 -6.33
N ALA A 31 -3.72 -15.15 -5.90
CA ALA A 31 -4.62 -16.28 -6.06
C ALA A 31 -6.00 -16.05 -5.41
N ALA A 32 -6.98 -16.85 -5.76
CA ALA A 32 -8.34 -16.74 -5.23
C ALA A 32 -8.41 -16.92 -3.69
N THR A 33 -7.48 -17.66 -3.09
CA THR A 33 -7.33 -17.80 -1.64
C THR A 33 -6.82 -16.53 -0.97
N GLY A 34 -6.14 -15.63 -1.73
CA GLY A 34 -5.73 -14.32 -1.28
C GLY A 34 -4.79 -14.32 -0.08
N PHE A 35 -5.04 -13.41 0.84
CA PHE A 35 -4.37 -13.34 2.12
C PHE A 35 -5.08 -14.24 3.14
N THR A 36 -4.29 -14.96 3.93
CA THR A 36 -4.81 -15.81 5.01
C THR A 36 -4.95 -14.98 6.28
N LEU A 37 -6.18 -14.81 6.78
CA LEU A 37 -6.46 -14.10 8.02
C LEU A 37 -6.32 -15.04 9.22
N THR A 38 -5.52 -14.64 10.19
CA THR A 38 -5.32 -15.35 11.45
C THR A 38 -5.33 -14.35 12.60
N SER A 39 -6.28 -14.48 13.53
CA SER A 39 -6.38 -13.62 14.72
C SER A 39 -6.43 -12.10 14.43
N GLY A 40 -7.00 -11.72 13.28
CA GLY A 40 -7.12 -10.30 12.88
C GLY A 40 -5.92 -9.73 12.11
N GLU A 41 -4.93 -10.57 11.78
CA GLU A 41 -3.75 -10.22 11.00
C GLU A 41 -3.61 -11.12 9.78
N TYR A 42 -3.00 -10.65 8.72
CA TYR A 42 -2.65 -11.48 7.57
C TYR A 42 -1.35 -12.24 7.83
N SER A 43 -1.43 -13.56 7.90
CA SER A 43 -0.29 -14.45 8.20
C SER A 43 0.44 -14.94 6.95
N ALA A 44 -0.23 -14.99 5.81
CA ALA A 44 0.35 -15.43 4.55
C ALA A 44 -0.38 -14.78 3.37
N VAL A 45 0.25 -14.78 2.21
CA VAL A 45 -0.36 -14.44 0.93
C VAL A 45 -0.05 -15.53 -0.09
N THR A 46 -1.07 -15.96 -0.82
CA THR A 46 -0.92 -16.93 -1.90
C THR A 46 -0.93 -16.20 -3.24
N MET A 47 0.14 -16.35 -4.00
CA MET A 47 0.28 -15.80 -5.34
C MET A 47 -0.05 -16.88 -6.38
N GLU A 48 -0.46 -16.44 -7.57
CA GLU A 48 -0.52 -17.32 -8.75
C GLU A 48 0.88 -17.83 -9.12
N ALA A 49 0.96 -18.93 -9.87
CA ALA A 49 2.23 -19.57 -10.19
C ALA A 49 3.24 -18.62 -10.84
N ALA A 50 4.45 -18.56 -10.28
CA ALA A 50 5.55 -17.70 -10.71
C ALA A 50 5.27 -16.20 -10.64
N LYS A 51 4.31 -15.77 -9.81
CA LYS A 51 4.00 -14.37 -9.56
C LYS A 51 4.53 -13.94 -8.20
N VAL A 52 4.97 -12.69 -8.12
CA VAL A 52 5.64 -12.12 -6.95
C VAL A 52 5.24 -10.67 -6.73
N PHE A 53 5.57 -10.15 -5.56
CA PHE A 53 5.59 -8.71 -5.31
C PHE A 53 6.94 -8.13 -5.73
N PHE A 54 6.93 -6.93 -6.24
CA PHE A 54 8.14 -6.19 -6.63
C PHE A 54 8.45 -5.15 -5.58
N LYS A 55 9.70 -5.14 -5.11
CA LYS A 55 10.19 -4.11 -4.19
C LYS A 55 10.44 -2.83 -4.97
N PHE A 56 9.92 -1.72 -4.44
CA PHE A 56 10.19 -0.37 -4.94
C PHE A 56 11.15 0.33 -3.98
N GLU A 57 12.23 0.85 -4.53
CA GLU A 57 13.18 1.68 -3.81
C GLU A 57 12.77 3.14 -3.93
N PHE A 58 12.99 3.89 -2.88
CA PHE A 58 12.66 5.31 -2.76
C PHE A 58 13.76 6.02 -1.96
N ASP A 59 13.78 7.33 -2.01
CA ASP A 59 14.75 8.11 -1.25
C ASP A 59 14.41 8.12 0.24
N GLU A 60 15.43 8.21 1.07
CA GLU A 60 15.28 8.29 2.51
C GLU A 60 14.39 9.48 2.90
N ASP A 61 13.49 9.28 3.86
CA ASP A 61 12.54 10.28 4.37
C ASP A 61 11.53 10.83 3.33
N THR A 62 11.36 10.18 2.17
CA THR A 62 10.42 10.62 1.13
C THR A 62 9.18 9.72 0.98
N ALA A 63 9.09 8.66 1.76
CA ALA A 63 7.95 7.76 1.73
C ALA A 63 7.06 7.90 2.96
N GLU A 64 5.76 7.92 2.73
CA GLU A 64 4.76 8.02 3.79
C GLU A 64 3.60 7.04 3.55
N PHE A 65 3.08 6.48 4.64
CA PHE A 65 1.86 5.70 4.64
C PHE A 65 0.82 6.38 5.54
N ARG A 66 -0.33 6.75 4.97
CA ARG A 66 -1.42 7.47 5.64
C ARG A 66 -2.74 6.72 5.53
N PRO A 67 -3.13 5.90 6.51
CA PRO A 67 -4.49 5.40 6.63
C PRO A 67 -5.38 6.45 7.32
N ALA A 68 -6.49 6.83 6.70
CA ALA A 68 -7.45 7.77 7.25
C ALA A 68 -8.87 7.20 7.16
N GLY A 69 -9.58 7.15 8.28
CA GLY A 69 -10.95 6.68 8.36
C GLY A 69 -11.94 7.81 8.60
N ALA A 70 -13.07 7.80 7.91
CA ALA A 70 -14.19 8.70 8.09
C ALA A 70 -15.51 7.93 8.12
N PHE A 71 -16.52 8.52 8.76
CA PHE A 71 -17.89 8.02 8.71
C PHE A 71 -18.74 9.07 7.99
N GLU A 72 -19.13 8.75 6.77
CA GLU A 72 -19.87 9.68 5.91
C GLU A 72 -21.09 8.96 5.31
N ASN A 73 -22.23 9.65 5.22
CA ASN A 73 -23.45 9.13 4.63
C ASN A 73 -23.84 7.72 5.13
N ASN A 74 -23.71 7.50 6.43
CA ASN A 74 -23.97 6.21 7.10
C ASN A 74 -23.08 5.06 6.63
N THR A 75 -21.90 5.39 6.10
CA THR A 75 -20.92 4.42 5.57
C THR A 75 -19.53 4.69 6.16
N ILE A 76 -18.82 3.63 6.50
CA ILE A 76 -17.41 3.71 6.85
C ILE A 76 -16.60 3.83 5.56
N LEU A 77 -15.77 4.86 5.47
CA LEU A 77 -14.82 5.07 4.39
C LEU A 77 -13.42 5.16 4.97
N VAL A 78 -12.55 4.26 4.54
CA VAL A 78 -11.13 4.29 4.89
C VAL A 78 -10.34 4.58 3.63
N ASN A 79 -9.71 5.75 3.62
CA ASN A 79 -8.79 6.16 2.58
C ASN A 79 -7.36 5.84 3.04
N SER A 80 -6.65 5.02 2.29
CA SER A 80 -5.26 4.67 2.57
C SER A 80 -4.39 5.13 1.42
N GLU A 81 -3.41 5.95 1.71
CA GLU A 81 -2.46 6.49 0.74
C GLU A 81 -1.04 6.06 1.07
N VAL A 82 -0.31 5.73 0.02
CA VAL A 82 1.13 5.42 0.07
C VAL A 82 1.81 6.36 -0.89
N GLU A 83 2.67 7.21 -0.38
CA GLU A 83 3.47 8.17 -1.13
C GLU A 83 4.92 7.72 -1.19
N LEU A 84 5.55 7.90 -2.33
CA LEU A 84 6.96 7.59 -2.60
C LEU A 84 7.59 8.73 -3.37
N GLY A 85 8.74 9.19 -2.90
CA GLY A 85 9.61 10.12 -3.62
C GLY A 85 10.88 9.40 -4.10
N MET A 86 11.27 9.65 -5.33
CA MET A 86 12.44 9.03 -5.96
C MET A 86 13.23 10.09 -6.72
N SER A 87 14.53 10.20 -6.44
CA SER A 87 15.40 11.13 -7.14
C SER A 87 15.83 10.60 -8.51
N GLY A 88 15.98 11.52 -9.46
CA GLY A 88 16.55 11.24 -10.76
C GLY A 88 15.59 10.58 -11.74
N LEU A 89 14.92 11.37 -12.57
CA LEU A 89 14.12 10.86 -13.68
C LEU A 89 15.02 10.13 -14.68
N SER A 90 14.80 8.83 -14.82
CA SER A 90 15.50 7.98 -15.78
C SER A 90 14.49 7.30 -16.71
N THR A 91 14.98 6.80 -17.84
CA THR A 91 14.16 6.03 -18.79
C THR A 91 13.51 4.82 -18.10
N LEU A 92 14.24 4.14 -17.23
CA LEU A 92 13.72 2.98 -16.49
C LEU A 92 12.61 3.42 -15.52
N MET A 93 12.81 4.49 -14.77
CA MET A 93 11.80 5.02 -13.84
C MET A 93 10.53 5.42 -14.59
N MET A 94 10.65 6.15 -15.70
CA MET A 94 9.51 6.53 -16.52
C MET A 94 8.75 5.32 -17.06
N ALA A 95 9.46 4.26 -17.49
CA ALA A 95 8.83 3.00 -17.91
C ALA A 95 8.07 2.33 -16.77
N ARG A 96 8.62 2.28 -15.55
CA ARG A 96 7.93 1.72 -14.37
C ARG A 96 6.73 2.55 -13.93
N MET A 97 6.80 3.86 -14.02
CA MET A 97 5.66 4.74 -13.76
C MET A 97 4.54 4.52 -14.78
N GLN A 98 4.88 4.30 -16.05
CA GLN A 98 3.91 3.96 -17.11
C GLN A 98 3.24 2.60 -16.84
N GLU A 99 4.01 1.57 -16.44
CA GLU A 99 3.47 0.26 -16.05
C GLU A 99 2.47 0.39 -14.88
N ILE A 100 2.77 1.20 -13.87
CA ILE A 100 1.87 1.46 -12.74
C ILE A 100 0.57 2.13 -13.20
N LEU A 101 0.65 3.09 -14.12
CA LEU A 101 -0.55 3.71 -14.71
C LEU A 101 -1.43 2.69 -15.44
N GLU A 102 -0.83 1.82 -16.23
CA GLU A 102 -1.55 0.79 -16.97
C GLU A 102 -2.20 -0.24 -16.05
N VAL A 103 -1.45 -0.71 -15.03
CA VAL A 103 -1.96 -1.66 -14.04
C VAL A 103 -3.04 -1.05 -13.15
N SER A 104 -3.06 0.27 -12.98
CA SER A 104 -4.09 0.96 -12.18
C SER A 104 -5.52 0.70 -12.66
N ALA A 105 -5.71 0.32 -13.93
CA ALA A 105 -7.02 -0.08 -14.44
C ALA A 105 -7.54 -1.35 -13.73
N CYS A 106 -6.66 -2.35 -13.52
CA CYS A 106 -6.97 -3.61 -12.83
C CYS A 106 -6.74 -3.52 -11.31
N GLY A 107 -5.85 -2.61 -10.90
CA GLY A 107 -5.49 -2.34 -9.53
C GLY A 107 -4.31 -3.16 -8.99
N MET A 108 -3.77 -2.68 -7.89
CA MET A 108 -2.60 -3.20 -7.22
C MET A 108 -2.87 -3.47 -5.74
N VAL A 109 -2.04 -4.30 -5.13
CA VAL A 109 -1.94 -4.45 -3.68
C VAL A 109 -0.55 -4.00 -3.26
N VAL A 110 -0.49 -3.21 -2.21
CA VAL A 110 0.77 -2.65 -1.69
C VAL A 110 0.99 -3.17 -0.29
N ILE A 111 2.20 -3.66 -0.03
CA ILE A 111 2.65 -4.00 1.33
C ILE A 111 3.67 -2.95 1.72
N VAL A 112 3.42 -2.26 2.83
CA VAL A 112 4.28 -1.20 3.37
C VAL A 112 4.86 -1.66 4.69
N GLU A 113 6.17 -1.65 4.81
CA GLU A 113 6.87 -1.90 6.08
C GLU A 113 7.31 -0.55 6.66
N ASP A 114 6.88 -0.28 7.88
CA ASP A 114 7.33 0.92 8.59
C ASP A 114 8.71 0.73 9.23
N SER A 115 9.27 1.81 9.77
CA SER A 115 10.57 1.79 10.45
C SER A 115 10.60 0.93 11.73
N ASN A 116 9.43 0.53 12.24
CA ASN A 116 9.30 -0.39 13.37
C ASN A 116 9.17 -1.86 12.91
N SER A 117 9.36 -2.13 11.62
CA SER A 117 9.25 -3.46 11.00
C SER A 117 7.83 -4.05 11.04
N VAL A 118 6.80 -3.21 11.17
CA VAL A 118 5.41 -3.61 11.02
C VAL A 118 5.02 -3.45 9.55
N LYS A 119 4.46 -4.50 8.96
CA LYS A 119 4.00 -4.50 7.57
C LYS A 119 2.49 -4.31 7.51
N TRP A 120 2.03 -3.43 6.64
CA TRP A 120 0.63 -3.10 6.42
C TRP A 120 0.20 -3.48 5.00
N VAL A 121 -0.98 -4.09 4.85
CA VAL A 121 -1.54 -4.43 3.54
C VAL A 121 -2.52 -3.36 3.12
N VAL A 122 -2.30 -2.77 1.96
CA VAL A 122 -3.11 -1.70 1.38
C VAL A 122 -3.69 -2.16 0.04
N GLY A 123 -4.97 -1.89 -0.18
CA GLY A 123 -5.66 -2.31 -1.41
C GLY A 123 -6.23 -3.73 -1.38
N TYR A 124 -6.28 -4.35 -0.19
CA TYR A 124 -6.91 -5.62 0.06
C TYR A 124 -7.75 -5.56 1.33
N SER A 125 -8.95 -6.14 1.32
CA SER A 125 -9.81 -6.22 2.50
C SER A 125 -10.81 -7.36 2.34
N GLU A 126 -10.94 -8.21 3.35
CA GLU A 126 -11.92 -9.29 3.39
C GLU A 126 -13.36 -8.80 3.63
N ASN A 127 -13.50 -7.59 4.17
CA ASN A 127 -14.81 -7.03 4.52
C ASN A 127 -15.54 -6.40 3.31
N PHE A 128 -14.95 -6.42 2.12
CA PHE A 128 -15.63 -5.94 0.91
C PHE A 128 -16.45 -7.06 0.28
N PRO A 129 -17.63 -6.73 -0.32
CA PRO A 129 -18.56 -7.76 -0.78
C PRO A 129 -17.85 -8.77 -1.68
N THR A 130 -17.98 -9.97 -1.25
CA THR A 130 -17.34 -11.16 -1.72
C THR A 130 -17.75 -11.52 -3.14
N ASN A 131 -16.90 -11.19 -4.03
CA ASN A 131 -16.68 -11.99 -5.18
C ASN A 131 -15.26 -12.55 -5.01
N SER A 132 -15.07 -13.86 -5.09
CA SER A 132 -13.80 -14.54 -4.83
C SER A 132 -12.61 -14.03 -5.67
N THR A 133 -12.85 -13.15 -6.60
CA THR A 133 -11.87 -12.48 -7.46
C THR A 133 -11.64 -11.01 -7.09
N THR A 134 -12.41 -10.42 -6.16
CA THR A 134 -12.36 -8.97 -5.87
C THR A 134 -12.52 -8.68 -4.38
N GLN A 135 -11.66 -9.24 -3.56
CA GLN A 135 -11.60 -8.86 -2.15
C GLN A 135 -10.94 -7.48 -2.01
N GLY A 136 -11.70 -6.54 -1.46
CA GLY A 136 -11.28 -5.17 -1.26
C GLY A 136 -11.27 -4.31 -2.53
N ARG A 137 -11.01 -3.04 -2.33
CA ARG A 137 -10.76 -2.10 -3.41
C ARG A 137 -9.26 -1.95 -3.60
N PRO A 138 -8.73 -2.38 -4.75
CA PRO A 138 -7.28 -2.34 -4.98
C PRO A 138 -6.76 -0.90 -4.97
N CYS A 139 -5.47 -0.77 -4.70
CA CYS A 139 -4.75 0.48 -4.90
C CYS A 139 -4.75 0.87 -6.38
N LYS A 140 -4.89 2.16 -6.61
CA LYS A 140 -4.74 2.78 -7.92
C LYS A 140 -3.76 3.94 -7.82
N ALA A 141 -3.08 4.26 -8.89
CA ALA A 141 -2.31 5.48 -8.96
C ALA A 141 -3.26 6.68 -8.86
N ARG A 142 -2.99 7.57 -7.91
CA ARG A 142 -3.68 8.86 -7.74
C ARG A 142 -2.89 9.99 -8.36
N THR A 143 -1.59 9.98 -8.13
CA THR A 143 -0.67 10.95 -8.69
C THR A 143 0.59 10.21 -9.13
N ILE A 144 1.03 10.49 -10.34
CA ILE A 144 2.34 10.15 -10.85
C ILE A 144 2.90 11.41 -11.48
N GLU A 145 3.94 11.94 -10.89
CA GLU A 145 4.52 13.21 -11.30
C GLU A 145 6.04 13.09 -11.37
N GLY A 146 6.63 13.72 -12.37
CA GLY A 146 8.08 13.85 -12.51
C GLY A 146 8.44 15.31 -12.77
N VAL A 147 9.35 15.86 -11.99
CA VAL A 147 9.83 17.22 -12.10
C VAL A 147 11.34 17.24 -12.26
N THR A 148 11.83 17.87 -13.34
CA THR A 148 13.27 17.99 -13.62
C THR A 148 13.93 19.19 -12.93
N GLY A 149 13.14 20.07 -12.32
CA GLY A 149 13.61 21.38 -11.86
C GLY A 149 13.80 22.39 -13.01
N LYS A 150 13.94 23.66 -12.67
CA LYS A 150 14.14 24.76 -13.61
C LYS A 150 15.57 25.30 -13.60
N ALA A 151 16.26 25.13 -12.49
CA ALA A 151 17.64 25.59 -12.29
C ALA A 151 18.55 24.44 -11.94
N LEU A 152 19.87 24.64 -12.05
CA LEU A 152 20.87 23.61 -11.79
C LEU A 152 20.86 23.06 -10.34
N GLY A 153 20.34 23.86 -9.40
CA GLY A 153 20.22 23.46 -7.97
C GLY A 153 18.86 22.89 -7.60
N ASP A 154 17.90 22.81 -8.54
CA ASP A 154 16.60 22.27 -8.25
C ASP A 154 16.60 20.75 -8.21
N SER A 155 15.72 20.18 -7.40
CA SER A 155 15.58 18.73 -7.30
C SER A 155 14.96 18.14 -8.57
N ASN A 156 15.51 17.03 -9.03
CA ASN A 156 14.94 16.18 -10.07
C ASN A 156 14.28 14.98 -9.36
N ILE A 157 12.97 15.03 -9.18
CA ILE A 157 12.22 14.10 -8.35
C ILE A 157 11.01 13.54 -9.11
N ALA A 158 10.75 12.27 -8.91
CA ALA A 158 9.49 11.62 -9.25
C ALA A 158 8.68 11.36 -7.98
N THR A 159 7.39 11.66 -8.00
CA THR A 159 6.46 11.38 -6.91
C THR A 159 5.39 10.41 -7.39
N LEU A 160 5.18 9.35 -6.64
CA LEU A 160 4.16 8.35 -6.86
C LEU A 160 3.24 8.30 -5.65
N ILE A 161 1.95 8.55 -5.84
CA ILE A 161 0.92 8.38 -4.80
C ILE A 161 -0.03 7.28 -5.24
N LEU A 162 -0.09 6.21 -4.46
CA LEU A 162 -1.02 5.11 -4.61
C LEU A 162 -2.11 5.22 -3.54
N GLY A 163 -3.35 5.02 -3.91
CA GLY A 163 -4.46 5.15 -2.97
C GLY A 163 -5.50 4.05 -3.12
N SER A 164 -6.08 3.67 -2.00
CA SER A 164 -7.17 2.71 -1.91
C SER A 164 -8.27 3.23 -0.99
N ASN A 165 -9.53 3.03 -1.37
CA ASN A 165 -10.70 3.36 -0.56
C ASN A 165 -11.39 2.05 -0.15
N ASN A 166 -11.35 1.71 1.13
CA ASN A 166 -11.96 0.52 1.70
C ASN A 166 -12.98 0.89 2.78
N ASN A 167 -13.62 -0.11 3.38
CA ASN A 167 -14.53 0.04 4.51
C ASN A 167 -13.92 -0.45 5.84
N SER A 168 -12.65 -0.81 5.82
CA SER A 168 -11.88 -1.25 7.00
C SER A 168 -10.46 -0.70 6.93
N MET A 169 -9.87 -0.49 8.10
CA MET A 169 -8.46 -0.11 8.22
C MET A 169 -7.56 -1.21 7.63
N PRO A 170 -6.40 -0.84 7.09
CA PRO A 170 -5.37 -1.79 6.69
C PRO A 170 -4.98 -2.71 7.84
N LEU A 171 -4.82 -4.00 7.55
CA LEU A 171 -4.40 -4.99 8.53
C LEU A 171 -2.89 -5.23 8.45
N VAL A 172 -2.34 -5.66 9.57
CA VAL A 172 -0.93 -6.04 9.68
C VAL A 172 -0.68 -7.34 8.91
N PHE A 173 0.48 -7.44 8.27
CA PHE A 173 0.98 -8.63 7.60
C PHE A 173 2.18 -9.20 8.35
N THR A 174 2.02 -10.34 8.97
CA THR A 174 3.07 -11.02 9.76
C THR A 174 3.87 -12.02 8.94
N GLY A 175 3.42 -12.33 7.73
CA GLY A 175 4.05 -13.31 6.85
C GLY A 175 5.31 -12.80 6.13
N THR A 176 5.84 -13.66 5.27
CA THR A 176 6.94 -13.31 4.35
C THR A 176 6.37 -12.84 3.03
N VAL A 177 6.85 -11.69 2.53
CA VAL A 177 6.47 -11.17 1.21
C VAL A 177 7.13 -12.04 0.15
N PRO A 178 6.38 -12.66 -0.78
CA PRO A 178 6.96 -13.40 -1.90
C PRO A 178 7.54 -12.40 -2.91
N VAL A 179 8.87 -12.45 -3.08
CA VAL A 179 9.65 -11.58 -3.98
C VAL A 179 10.47 -12.41 -4.94
#